data_9be7d9df6bbe80b145b625172e533e58
#
_entry.id   9be7d9df6bbe80b145b625172e533e58
#
_cell.length_a   1.000
_cell.length_b   1.000
_cell.length_c   1.000
_cell.angle_alpha   90.00
_cell.angle_beta   90.00
_cell.angle_gamma   90.00
#
_symmetry.space_group_name_H-M   'P 1'
#
loop_
_entity.id
_entity.type
_entity.pdbx_description
1 polymer ?
#
loop_
_entity_poly.entity_id
_entity_poly.type
_entity_poly.pdbx_seq_one_letter_code
_entity_poly.pdbx_strand_id
1 'polypeptide(L)'
;MKILLVEDDETTTSTLVEALTAHNYTVNTAVDGQTGFELAQTFHYDLLVLDITIPKIDGINLCRLVRSQGLQMPILLLTAKDTNADRVMGLEAGADDYVVKPYHLSELIARIRALLRRGSLTLPKVLTWEKLHLDPDASEVTYDGKLLHLTPKEYGLLELFLRNPRRIFSRSVILDRIWSNDEFPGEEAVTTQIKGLRQKLKTAGMSVDLIETVYGLGYRLKGSLFKEQEESMSSQPDSHPLNLSQADTKVRAAVAQIWIKFKESLPEKLIIFEQTGTSLASGSLDSELRQNAQREAHRLIGSLGSFGFLEGSEVAREIDQLLQSQTTVGQQDATRLQELIQLLQQALEKEPFAENSANDPNQKIPPIPPSPHSP
;
A
#
# COMPACT_ATOMS: atom_id res chain seq x y z
N MET A 1 10.35 -5.46 5.63
CA MET A 1 10.37 -5.22 4.19
C MET A 1 10.30 -3.73 3.91
N LYS A 2 11.09 -3.22 2.93
CA LYS A 2 11.19 -1.78 2.60
C LYS A 2 10.59 -1.52 1.22
N ILE A 3 9.65 -0.58 1.14
CA ILE A 3 8.89 -0.22 -0.06
C ILE A 3 9.25 1.20 -0.48
N LEU A 4 9.49 1.42 -1.78
CA LEU A 4 9.54 2.74 -2.38
C LEU A 4 8.18 3.03 -3.01
N LEU A 5 7.53 4.11 -2.57
CA LEU A 5 6.27 4.61 -3.11
C LEU A 5 6.56 5.88 -3.92
N VAL A 6 6.22 5.88 -5.20
CA VAL A 6 6.36 7.06 -6.08
C VAL A 6 4.97 7.52 -6.50
N GLU A 7 4.53 8.62 -5.92
CA GLU A 7 3.19 9.21 -6.07
C GLU A 7 3.29 10.72 -5.82
N ASP A 8 2.69 11.54 -6.66
CA ASP A 8 2.77 13.01 -6.55
C ASP A 8 1.64 13.65 -5.73
N ASP A 9 0.55 12.91 -5.48
CA ASP A 9 -0.52 13.39 -4.61
C ASP A 9 -0.21 13.11 -3.13
N GLU A 10 -0.07 14.18 -2.35
CA GLU A 10 0.27 14.11 -0.92
C GLU A 10 -0.75 13.32 -0.10
N THR A 11 -2.04 13.42 -0.45
CA THR A 11 -3.13 12.73 0.26
C THR A 11 -3.08 11.24 0.02
N THR A 12 -2.93 10.82 -1.24
CA THR A 12 -2.76 9.42 -1.62
C THR A 12 -1.50 8.85 -0.97
N THR A 13 -0.38 9.59 -1.05
CA THR A 13 0.88 9.22 -0.42
C THR A 13 0.71 9.00 1.09
N SER A 14 0.12 9.95 1.82
CA SER A 14 -0.10 9.85 3.26
C SER A 14 -0.96 8.64 3.63
N THR A 15 -2.04 8.42 2.89
CA THR A 15 -2.96 7.29 3.10
C THR A 15 -2.27 5.94 2.87
N LEU A 16 -1.47 5.83 1.80
CA LEU A 16 -0.74 4.60 1.49
C LEU A 16 0.40 4.36 2.48
N VAL A 17 1.15 5.38 2.89
CA VAL A 17 2.20 5.27 3.91
C VAL A 17 1.62 4.75 5.22
N GLU A 18 0.49 5.31 5.67
CA GLU A 18 -0.17 4.88 6.90
C GLU A 18 -0.63 3.42 6.81
N ALA A 19 -1.32 3.06 5.71
CA ALA A 19 -1.78 1.70 5.48
C ALA A 19 -0.62 0.69 5.44
N LEU A 20 0.45 1.00 4.72
CA LEU A 20 1.62 0.13 4.61
C LEU A 20 2.39 0.01 5.93
N THR A 21 2.54 1.11 6.67
CA THR A 21 3.20 1.12 7.99
C THR A 21 2.41 0.31 9.02
N ALA A 22 1.08 0.36 8.98
CA ALA A 22 0.23 -0.47 9.85
C ALA A 22 0.41 -1.98 9.57
N HIS A 23 0.86 -2.33 8.36
CA HIS A 23 1.26 -3.69 7.99
C HIS A 23 2.76 -3.98 8.18
N ASN A 24 3.45 -3.19 9.01
CA ASN A 24 4.86 -3.33 9.36
C ASN A 24 5.84 -3.17 8.18
N TYR A 25 5.44 -2.51 7.09
CA TYR A 25 6.37 -2.12 6.03
C TYR A 25 7.09 -0.81 6.38
N THR A 26 8.35 -0.71 6.02
CA THR A 26 9.08 0.57 6.00
C THR A 26 8.85 1.21 4.64
N VAL A 27 8.37 2.45 4.61
CA VAL A 27 8.03 3.14 3.36
C VAL A 27 8.93 4.36 3.19
N ASN A 28 9.50 4.49 2.00
CA ASN A 28 10.08 5.74 1.51
C ASN A 28 9.20 6.28 0.39
N THR A 29 9.12 7.59 0.28
CA THR A 29 8.27 8.26 -0.70
C THR A 29 9.10 9.12 -1.67
N ALA A 30 8.61 9.24 -2.89
CA ALA A 30 9.11 10.19 -3.89
C ALA A 30 7.91 10.86 -4.58
N VAL A 31 7.99 12.15 -4.80
CA VAL A 31 6.91 12.95 -5.40
C VAL A 31 7.01 13.05 -6.93
N ASP A 32 8.06 12.48 -7.51
CA ASP A 32 8.30 12.49 -8.97
C ASP A 32 9.20 11.32 -9.38
N GLY A 33 9.17 10.98 -10.66
CA GLY A 33 9.91 9.85 -11.20
C GLY A 33 11.43 10.02 -11.17
N GLN A 34 11.96 11.24 -11.24
CA GLN A 34 13.40 11.47 -11.15
C GLN A 34 13.91 11.15 -9.73
N THR A 35 13.25 11.70 -8.72
CA THR A 35 13.54 11.40 -7.30
C THR A 35 13.35 9.91 -7.00
N GLY A 36 12.29 9.29 -7.53
CA GLY A 36 12.04 7.86 -7.41
C GLY A 36 13.17 7.00 -7.99
N PHE A 37 13.71 7.40 -9.16
CA PHE A 37 14.82 6.71 -9.78
C PHE A 37 16.12 6.83 -8.97
N GLU A 38 16.46 8.01 -8.50
CA GLU A 38 17.64 8.26 -7.67
C GLU A 38 17.62 7.45 -6.37
N LEU A 39 16.45 7.39 -5.72
CA LEU A 39 16.25 6.56 -4.52
C LEU A 39 16.40 5.08 -4.83
N ALA A 40 15.80 4.60 -5.92
CA ALA A 40 15.88 3.20 -6.34
C ALA A 40 17.30 2.73 -6.65
N GLN A 41 18.15 3.63 -7.15
CA GLN A 41 19.58 3.35 -7.40
C GLN A 41 20.43 3.38 -6.13
N THR A 42 20.08 4.27 -5.19
CA THR A 42 20.91 4.53 -4.01
C THR A 42 20.63 3.54 -2.88
N PHE A 43 19.38 3.13 -2.72
CA PHE A 43 18.94 2.31 -1.59
C PHE A 43 18.34 0.98 -2.06
N HIS A 44 18.36 0.01 -1.16
CA HIS A 44 17.74 -1.29 -1.42
C HIS A 44 16.26 -1.27 -1.03
N TYR A 45 15.40 -1.62 -1.98
CA TYR A 45 13.96 -1.81 -1.76
C TYR A 45 13.53 -3.23 -2.10
N ASP A 46 12.54 -3.73 -1.35
CA ASP A 46 11.94 -5.04 -1.58
C ASP A 46 10.78 -4.97 -2.60
N LEU A 47 10.21 -3.76 -2.81
CA LEU A 47 9.14 -3.48 -3.77
C LEU A 47 9.15 -1.99 -4.15
N LEU A 48 8.81 -1.71 -5.41
CA LEU A 48 8.47 -0.38 -5.92
C LEU A 48 6.97 -0.32 -6.21
N VAL A 49 6.26 0.61 -5.56
CA VAL A 49 4.88 0.98 -5.88
C VAL A 49 4.92 2.31 -6.61
N LEU A 50 4.37 2.37 -7.81
CA LEU A 50 4.63 3.44 -8.76
C LEU A 50 3.35 3.90 -9.45
N ASP A 51 2.96 5.16 -9.24
CA ASP A 51 1.93 5.75 -10.09
C ASP A 51 2.48 5.99 -11.51
N ILE A 52 1.62 5.79 -12.50
CA ILE A 52 1.96 6.07 -13.91
C ILE A 52 2.02 7.57 -14.15
N THR A 53 1.10 8.34 -13.56
CA THR A 53 0.93 9.78 -13.85
C THR A 53 1.67 10.61 -12.82
N ILE A 54 2.98 10.65 -12.92
CA ILE A 54 3.88 11.43 -12.04
C ILE A 54 4.73 12.43 -12.84
N PRO A 55 5.19 13.54 -12.20
CA PRO A 55 6.03 14.54 -12.84
C PRO A 55 7.41 14.03 -13.24
N LYS A 56 8.07 14.78 -14.15
CA LYS A 56 9.44 14.61 -14.69
C LYS A 56 9.58 13.34 -15.53
N ILE A 57 9.68 12.18 -14.90
CA ILE A 57 9.72 10.86 -15.55
C ILE A 57 8.43 10.16 -15.19
N ASP A 58 7.58 9.85 -16.18
CA ASP A 58 6.35 9.09 -15.94
C ASP A 58 6.63 7.66 -15.48
N GLY A 59 5.64 7.02 -14.85
CA GLY A 59 5.83 5.72 -14.22
C GLY A 59 6.22 4.61 -15.19
N ILE A 60 5.76 4.63 -16.45
CA ILE A 60 6.13 3.64 -17.46
C ILE A 60 7.61 3.77 -17.83
N ASN A 61 8.07 5.01 -18.06
CA ASN A 61 9.47 5.28 -18.36
C ASN A 61 10.37 5.00 -17.15
N LEU A 62 9.92 5.34 -15.94
CA LEU A 62 10.65 4.97 -14.71
C LEU A 62 10.79 3.46 -14.57
N CYS A 63 9.74 2.68 -14.84
CA CYS A 63 9.79 1.23 -14.83
C CYS A 63 10.87 0.70 -15.79
N ARG A 64 10.89 1.17 -17.05
CA ARG A 64 11.93 0.82 -18.04
C ARG A 64 13.33 1.17 -17.57
N LEU A 65 13.53 2.37 -17.00
CA LEU A 65 14.81 2.82 -16.47
C LEU A 65 15.31 1.91 -15.34
N VAL A 66 14.45 1.60 -14.37
CA VAL A 66 14.78 0.68 -13.26
C VAL A 66 15.21 -0.68 -13.80
N ARG A 67 14.51 -1.23 -14.79
CA ARG A 67 14.85 -2.52 -15.40
C ARG A 67 16.13 -2.45 -16.22
N SER A 68 16.38 -1.36 -16.95
CA SER A 68 17.61 -1.16 -17.73
C SER A 68 18.87 -1.11 -16.86
N GLN A 69 18.73 -0.67 -15.60
CA GLN A 69 19.82 -0.70 -14.61
C GLN A 69 20.00 -2.06 -13.92
N GLY A 70 19.26 -3.09 -14.36
CA GLY A 70 19.36 -4.44 -13.80
C GLY A 70 18.70 -4.61 -12.42
N LEU A 71 17.94 -3.62 -11.95
CA LEU A 71 17.24 -3.73 -10.67
C LEU A 71 16.05 -4.68 -10.81
N GLN A 72 16.03 -5.73 -9.97
CA GLN A 72 15.09 -6.85 -10.06
C GLN A 72 13.97 -6.82 -9.01
N MET A 73 13.91 -5.77 -8.15
CA MET A 73 12.81 -5.68 -7.19
C MET A 73 11.47 -5.65 -7.93
N PRO A 74 10.42 -6.30 -7.40
CA PRO A 74 9.08 -6.25 -7.97
C PRO A 74 8.59 -4.81 -8.12
N ILE A 75 7.83 -4.55 -9.19
CA ILE A 75 7.22 -3.25 -9.48
C ILE A 75 5.71 -3.43 -9.61
N LEU A 76 4.95 -2.70 -8.79
CA LEU A 76 3.50 -2.60 -8.83
C LEU A 76 3.12 -1.22 -9.39
N LEU A 77 2.46 -1.19 -10.55
CA LEU A 77 1.95 0.05 -11.13
C LEU A 77 0.56 0.39 -10.60
N LEU A 78 0.36 1.67 -10.27
CA LEU A 78 -0.96 2.25 -10.00
C LEU A 78 -1.38 3.05 -11.24
N THR A 79 -2.59 2.84 -11.75
CA THR A 79 -3.04 3.47 -13.00
C THR A 79 -4.50 3.90 -12.91
N ALA A 80 -4.82 5.10 -13.40
CA ALA A 80 -6.20 5.53 -13.62
C ALA A 80 -6.79 4.98 -14.93
N LYS A 81 -5.95 4.40 -15.81
CA LYS A 81 -6.35 3.90 -17.12
C LYS A 81 -6.64 2.40 -17.07
N ASP A 82 -7.82 2.03 -17.52
CA ASP A 82 -8.32 0.63 -17.54
C ASP A 82 -8.31 -0.01 -18.92
N THR A 83 -7.64 0.58 -19.91
CA THR A 83 -7.60 -0.01 -21.25
C THR A 83 -6.64 -1.20 -21.31
N ASN A 84 -6.98 -2.21 -22.09
CA ASN A 84 -6.09 -3.35 -22.31
C ASN A 84 -4.72 -2.92 -22.88
N ALA A 85 -4.67 -1.84 -23.66
CA ALA A 85 -3.43 -1.31 -24.22
C ALA A 85 -2.50 -0.76 -23.11
N ASP A 86 -3.02 -0.01 -22.13
CA ASP A 86 -2.23 0.54 -21.04
C ASP A 86 -1.69 -0.56 -20.12
N ARG A 87 -2.48 -1.62 -19.90
CA ARG A 87 -2.04 -2.81 -19.15
C ARG A 87 -0.88 -3.52 -19.83
N VAL A 88 -0.99 -3.75 -21.15
CA VAL A 88 0.10 -4.38 -21.93
C VAL A 88 1.36 -3.52 -21.89
N MET A 89 1.26 -2.20 -22.08
CA MET A 89 2.40 -1.29 -22.01
C MET A 89 3.11 -1.32 -20.66
N GLY A 90 2.37 -1.39 -19.54
CA GLY A 90 2.93 -1.49 -18.20
C GLY A 90 3.72 -2.79 -17.99
N LEU A 91 3.16 -3.92 -18.41
CA LEU A 91 3.82 -5.22 -18.31
C LEU A 91 5.05 -5.32 -19.24
N GLU A 92 4.95 -4.82 -20.47
CA GLU A 92 6.09 -4.75 -21.41
C GLU A 92 7.21 -3.82 -20.93
N ALA A 93 6.87 -2.80 -20.13
CA ALA A 93 7.86 -1.95 -19.47
C ALA A 93 8.62 -2.69 -18.36
N GLY A 94 8.19 -3.88 -17.96
CA GLY A 94 8.82 -4.71 -16.94
C GLY A 94 8.17 -4.64 -15.56
N ALA A 95 6.93 -4.16 -15.47
CA ALA A 95 6.15 -4.26 -14.23
C ALA A 95 5.72 -5.71 -13.95
N ASP A 96 5.61 -6.08 -12.67
CA ASP A 96 5.25 -7.43 -12.23
C ASP A 96 3.74 -7.56 -11.97
N ASP A 97 3.06 -6.46 -11.67
CA ASP A 97 1.60 -6.37 -11.52
C ASP A 97 1.15 -4.91 -11.66
N TYR A 98 -0.17 -4.70 -11.77
CA TYR A 98 -0.77 -3.37 -11.81
C TYR A 98 -2.09 -3.35 -11.03
N VAL A 99 -2.49 -2.15 -10.57
CA VAL A 99 -3.78 -1.90 -9.90
C VAL A 99 -4.41 -0.68 -10.55
N VAL A 100 -5.68 -0.82 -10.90
CA VAL A 100 -6.46 0.27 -11.51
C VAL A 100 -7.10 1.11 -10.42
N LYS A 101 -6.90 2.42 -10.45
CA LYS A 101 -7.60 3.41 -9.61
C LYS A 101 -9.03 3.60 -10.14
N PRO A 102 -10.08 3.62 -9.29
CA PRO A 102 -10.05 3.48 -7.86
C PRO A 102 -9.84 2.02 -7.42
N TYR A 103 -9.16 1.81 -6.30
CA TYR A 103 -8.91 0.49 -5.74
C TYR A 103 -9.26 0.44 -4.25
N HIS A 104 -9.59 -0.73 -3.74
CA HIS A 104 -9.67 -0.97 -2.32
C HIS A 104 -8.26 -1.16 -1.72
N LEU A 105 -7.98 -0.52 -0.57
CA LEU A 105 -6.70 -0.70 0.12
C LEU A 105 -6.38 -2.17 0.42
N SER A 106 -7.40 -2.97 0.77
CA SER A 106 -7.26 -4.41 1.01
C SER A 106 -6.76 -5.16 -0.23
N GLU A 107 -7.24 -4.81 -1.43
CA GLU A 107 -6.75 -5.38 -2.69
C GLU A 107 -5.29 -5.02 -2.92
N LEU A 108 -4.95 -3.73 -2.79
CA LEU A 108 -3.58 -3.25 -2.97
C LEU A 108 -2.61 -3.98 -2.01
N ILE A 109 -2.95 -4.07 -0.74
CA ILE A 109 -2.14 -4.79 0.26
C ILE A 109 -2.00 -6.28 -0.10
N ALA A 110 -3.07 -6.93 -0.54
CA ALA A 110 -3.02 -8.33 -0.97
C ALA A 110 -2.06 -8.55 -2.15
N ARG A 111 -2.05 -7.65 -3.14
CA ARG A 111 -1.14 -7.69 -4.30
C ARG A 111 0.30 -7.43 -3.89
N ILE A 112 0.54 -6.43 -3.02
CA ILE A 112 1.87 -6.15 -2.45
C ILE A 112 2.43 -7.40 -1.76
N ARG A 113 1.64 -8.06 -0.90
CA ARG A 113 2.03 -9.31 -0.24
C ARG A 113 2.36 -10.41 -1.26
N ALA A 114 1.55 -10.55 -2.31
CA ALA A 114 1.77 -11.54 -3.36
C ALA A 114 3.08 -11.30 -4.11
N LEU A 115 3.41 -10.04 -4.43
CA LEU A 115 4.66 -9.67 -5.11
C LEU A 115 5.88 -9.91 -4.21
N LEU A 116 5.83 -9.48 -2.95
CA LEU A 116 6.90 -9.70 -1.99
C LEU A 116 7.17 -11.19 -1.72
N ARG A 117 6.15 -12.04 -1.85
CA ARG A 117 6.28 -13.51 -1.75
C ARG A 117 6.94 -14.12 -2.99
N ARG A 118 6.63 -13.64 -4.22
CA ARG A 118 7.18 -14.17 -5.47
C ARG A 118 8.70 -13.99 -5.57
N GLY A 119 9.23 -12.91 -5.02
CA GLY A 119 10.68 -12.68 -4.92
C GLY A 119 11.44 -13.71 -4.06
N SER A 120 10.71 -14.59 -3.36
CA SER A 120 11.24 -15.59 -2.43
C SER A 120 10.62 -16.96 -2.70
N LEU A 121 10.83 -17.51 -3.89
CA LEU A 121 10.27 -18.80 -4.37
C LEU A 121 10.47 -20.02 -3.44
N THR A 122 11.26 -19.88 -2.38
CA THR A 122 11.61 -20.97 -1.45
C THR A 122 11.30 -20.67 0.02
N LEU A 123 10.73 -19.50 0.36
CA LEU A 123 10.46 -19.18 1.76
C LEU A 123 9.07 -19.68 2.19
N PRO A 124 8.97 -20.30 3.37
CA PRO A 124 7.70 -20.75 3.92
C PRO A 124 6.76 -19.53 4.14
N LYS A 125 5.45 -19.78 4.02
CA LYS A 125 4.42 -18.77 4.26
C LYS A 125 4.51 -18.17 5.67
N VAL A 126 4.84 -19.02 6.67
CA VAL A 126 5.12 -18.63 8.05
C VAL A 126 6.59 -18.86 8.32
N LEU A 127 7.28 -17.83 8.80
CA LEU A 127 8.68 -17.92 9.20
C LEU A 127 8.75 -18.50 10.61
N THR A 128 9.53 -19.56 10.79
CA THR A 128 9.57 -20.28 12.06
C THR A 128 10.99 -20.39 12.60
N TRP A 129 11.13 -20.27 13.89
CA TRP A 129 12.34 -20.60 14.64
C TRP A 129 11.95 -21.23 16.00
N GLU A 130 12.15 -22.51 16.13
CA GLU A 130 11.65 -23.31 17.28
C GLU A 130 10.14 -23.09 17.48
N LYS A 131 9.72 -22.53 18.64
CA LYS A 131 8.34 -22.19 18.98
C LYS A 131 7.90 -20.81 18.53
N LEU A 132 8.79 -20.05 17.89
CA LEU A 132 8.50 -18.72 17.36
C LEU A 132 7.95 -18.86 15.94
N HIS A 133 6.81 -18.23 15.70
CA HIS A 133 6.17 -18.16 14.40
C HIS A 133 5.90 -16.69 14.04
N LEU A 134 6.33 -16.26 12.86
CA LEU A 134 6.01 -14.99 12.29
C LEU A 134 5.21 -15.21 11.01
N ASP A 135 3.96 -14.76 11.01
CA ASP A 135 3.09 -14.76 9.85
C ASP A 135 3.09 -13.37 9.18
N PRO A 136 3.74 -13.21 8.02
CA PRO A 136 3.77 -11.93 7.32
C PRO A 136 2.40 -11.53 6.74
N ASP A 137 1.53 -12.51 6.43
CA ASP A 137 0.20 -12.25 5.86
C ASP A 137 -0.73 -11.68 6.94
N ALA A 138 -0.65 -12.19 8.17
CA ALA A 138 -1.39 -11.66 9.32
C ALA A 138 -0.68 -10.48 10.00
N SER A 139 0.60 -10.23 9.69
CA SER A 139 1.47 -9.30 10.43
C SER A 139 1.58 -9.64 11.92
N GLU A 140 1.51 -10.93 12.26
CA GLU A 140 1.49 -11.44 13.62
C GLU A 140 2.75 -12.24 13.97
N VAL A 141 3.13 -12.16 15.24
CA VAL A 141 4.22 -12.96 15.79
C VAL A 141 3.70 -13.69 17.02
N THR A 142 3.93 -14.99 17.07
CA THR A 142 3.57 -15.81 18.24
C THR A 142 4.78 -16.58 18.76
N TYR A 143 4.84 -16.77 20.08
CA TYR A 143 5.80 -17.65 20.73
C TYR A 143 5.06 -18.62 21.65
N ASP A 144 5.24 -19.93 21.43
CA ASP A 144 4.54 -20.99 22.15
C ASP A 144 3.00 -20.79 22.17
N GLY A 145 2.43 -20.37 21.01
CA GLY A 145 1.01 -20.09 20.82
C GLY A 145 0.52 -18.76 21.40
N LYS A 146 1.37 -17.95 22.04
CA LYS A 146 1.00 -16.65 22.62
C LYS A 146 1.42 -15.51 21.71
N LEU A 147 0.51 -14.56 21.46
CA LEU A 147 0.77 -13.39 20.65
C LEU A 147 1.84 -12.49 21.30
N LEU A 148 2.80 -12.06 20.49
CA LEU A 148 3.87 -11.12 20.84
C LEU A 148 3.60 -9.75 20.24
N HIS A 149 3.47 -8.73 21.08
CA HIS A 149 3.29 -7.36 20.65
C HIS A 149 4.65 -6.69 20.38
N LEU A 150 5.05 -6.69 19.11
CA LEU A 150 6.26 -6.02 18.63
C LEU A 150 5.91 -4.63 18.05
N THR A 151 6.85 -3.69 18.19
CA THR A 151 6.79 -2.45 17.42
C THR A 151 7.11 -2.74 15.95
N PRO A 152 6.75 -1.86 14.99
CA PRO A 152 7.09 -2.06 13.57
C PRO A 152 8.60 -2.28 13.33
N LYS A 153 9.47 -1.59 14.05
CA LYS A 153 10.94 -1.75 13.95
C LYS A 153 11.41 -3.11 14.49
N GLU A 154 10.87 -3.54 15.63
CA GLU A 154 11.17 -4.87 16.20
C GLU A 154 10.65 -6.00 15.32
N TYR A 155 9.44 -5.83 14.74
CA TYR A 155 8.88 -6.78 13.77
C TYR A 155 9.77 -6.88 12.52
N GLY A 156 10.13 -5.75 11.93
CA GLY A 156 11.00 -5.70 10.76
C GLY A 156 12.37 -6.33 11.00
N LEU A 157 12.97 -6.10 12.18
CA LEU A 157 14.21 -6.75 12.59
C LEU A 157 14.05 -8.26 12.68
N LEU A 158 12.99 -8.74 13.33
CA LEU A 158 12.73 -10.16 13.47
C LEU A 158 12.52 -10.82 12.11
N GLU A 159 11.70 -10.21 11.25
CA GLU A 159 11.48 -10.67 9.88
C GLU A 159 12.78 -10.71 9.06
N LEU A 160 13.61 -9.65 9.14
CA LEU A 160 14.90 -9.58 8.45
C LEU A 160 15.80 -10.76 8.81
N PHE A 161 15.90 -11.08 10.09
CA PHE A 161 16.73 -12.19 10.56
C PHE A 161 16.14 -13.55 10.21
N LEU A 162 14.86 -13.77 10.38
CA LEU A 162 14.19 -15.03 10.05
C LEU A 162 14.25 -15.35 8.56
N ARG A 163 14.18 -14.34 7.69
CA ARG A 163 14.35 -14.52 6.23
C ARG A 163 15.79 -14.80 5.82
N ASN A 164 16.76 -14.48 6.68
CA ASN A 164 18.18 -14.59 6.37
C ASN A 164 18.97 -15.28 7.50
N PRO A 165 18.69 -16.54 7.84
CA PRO A 165 19.13 -17.16 9.08
C PRO A 165 20.65 -17.31 9.22
N ARG A 166 21.41 -17.26 8.10
CA ARG A 166 22.88 -17.43 8.12
C ARG A 166 23.64 -16.12 7.89
N ARG A 167 22.93 -15.02 7.59
CA ARG A 167 23.55 -13.76 7.19
C ARG A 167 23.85 -12.88 8.38
N ILE A 168 25.06 -12.31 8.42
CA ILE A 168 25.41 -11.24 9.35
C ILE A 168 25.03 -9.91 8.72
N PHE A 169 24.36 -9.07 9.47
CA PHE A 169 23.99 -7.72 9.08
C PHE A 169 24.74 -6.70 9.92
N SER A 170 25.50 -5.79 9.27
CA SER A 170 26.08 -4.64 9.93
C SER A 170 25.00 -3.68 10.43
N ARG A 171 25.33 -2.80 11.38
CA ARG A 171 24.37 -1.80 11.86
C ARG A 171 23.90 -0.88 10.75
N SER A 172 24.80 -0.46 9.87
CA SER A 172 24.47 0.38 8.71
C SER A 172 23.46 -0.30 7.77
N VAL A 173 23.64 -1.58 7.45
CA VAL A 173 22.71 -2.35 6.61
C VAL A 173 21.36 -2.52 7.31
N ILE A 174 21.34 -2.70 8.64
CA ILE A 174 20.08 -2.80 9.39
C ILE A 174 19.36 -1.44 9.37
N LEU A 175 20.09 -0.32 9.56
CA LEU A 175 19.52 1.02 9.45
C LEU A 175 18.88 1.22 8.08
N ASP A 176 19.60 0.94 7.01
CA ASP A 176 19.08 1.09 5.65
C ASP A 176 17.81 0.28 5.39
N ARG A 177 17.68 -0.92 5.97
CA ARG A 177 16.53 -1.80 5.73
C ARG A 177 15.31 -1.55 6.62
N ILE A 178 15.52 -1.02 7.84
CA ILE A 178 14.47 -0.94 8.88
C ILE A 178 13.99 0.48 9.13
N TRP A 179 14.80 1.51 8.78
CA TRP A 179 14.40 2.90 8.89
C TRP A 179 14.13 3.52 7.53
N SER A 180 13.18 4.44 7.49
CA SER A 180 12.96 5.27 6.31
C SER A 180 14.11 6.28 6.14
N ASN A 181 14.28 6.79 4.91
CA ASN A 181 15.37 7.73 4.63
C ASN A 181 15.15 9.10 5.29
N ASP A 182 13.94 9.41 5.72
CA ASP A 182 13.58 10.65 6.42
C ASP A 182 13.92 10.58 7.93
N GLU A 183 14.15 9.36 8.45
CA GLU A 183 14.60 9.13 9.80
C GLU A 183 16.14 9.02 9.75
N PHE A 184 16.86 9.92 10.37
CA PHE A 184 18.35 9.91 10.42
C PHE A 184 18.88 9.41 11.78
N PRO A 185 18.55 8.16 12.22
CA PRO A 185 19.05 7.66 13.49
C PRO A 185 20.55 7.28 13.40
N GLY A 186 21.24 7.43 14.49
CA GLY A 186 22.58 6.86 14.66
C GLY A 186 22.55 5.33 14.80
N GLU A 187 23.71 4.68 14.71
CA GLU A 187 23.85 3.21 14.88
C GLU A 187 23.37 2.70 16.25
N GLU A 188 23.32 3.57 17.27
CA GLU A 188 22.77 3.24 18.60
C GLU A 188 21.28 2.86 18.56
N ALA A 189 20.53 3.40 17.59
CA ALA A 189 19.13 3.04 17.42
C ALA A 189 18.95 1.55 17.12
N VAL A 190 19.83 0.96 16.32
CA VAL A 190 19.83 -0.50 16.06
C VAL A 190 20.06 -1.26 17.36
N THR A 191 21.06 -0.87 18.14
CA THR A 191 21.38 -1.53 19.41
C THR A 191 20.20 -1.47 20.39
N THR A 192 19.52 -0.33 20.44
CA THR A 192 18.34 -0.13 21.29
C THR A 192 17.18 -1.03 20.86
N GLN A 193 16.88 -1.12 19.58
CA GLN A 193 15.81 -1.99 19.07
C GLN A 193 16.13 -3.48 19.24
N ILE A 194 17.38 -3.90 19.00
CA ILE A 194 17.84 -5.27 19.27
C ILE A 194 17.67 -5.63 20.75
N LYS A 195 18.04 -4.71 21.67
CA LYS A 195 17.86 -4.90 23.10
C LYS A 195 16.37 -5.04 23.47
N GLY A 196 15.51 -4.17 22.92
CA GLY A 196 14.05 -4.23 23.12
C GLY A 196 13.48 -5.55 22.65
N LEU A 197 13.81 -5.98 21.43
CA LEU A 197 13.35 -7.23 20.85
C LEU A 197 13.79 -8.45 21.72
N ARG A 198 15.07 -8.54 22.10
CA ARG A 198 15.57 -9.58 23.00
C ARG A 198 14.80 -9.62 24.32
N GLN A 199 14.54 -8.45 24.93
CA GLN A 199 13.80 -8.37 26.19
C GLN A 199 12.36 -8.90 26.04
N LYS A 200 11.66 -8.56 24.96
CA LYS A 200 10.29 -9.05 24.69
C LYS A 200 10.26 -10.55 24.48
N LEU A 201 11.20 -11.09 23.70
CA LEU A 201 11.33 -12.53 23.47
C LEU A 201 11.60 -13.29 24.79
N LYS A 202 12.51 -12.76 25.63
CA LYS A 202 12.80 -13.31 26.95
C LYS A 202 11.59 -13.26 27.89
N THR A 203 10.84 -12.17 27.91
CA THR A 203 9.61 -12.03 28.71
C THR A 203 8.52 -13.02 28.25
N ALA A 204 8.49 -13.36 26.98
CA ALA A 204 7.57 -14.38 26.43
C ALA A 204 7.97 -15.83 26.81
N GLY A 205 9.13 -16.02 27.44
CA GLY A 205 9.60 -17.35 27.89
C GLY A 205 10.71 -17.94 27.03
N MET A 206 11.26 -17.20 26.06
CA MET A 206 12.37 -17.69 25.26
C MET A 206 13.64 -17.74 26.11
N SER A 207 14.21 -18.90 26.28
CA SER A 207 15.39 -19.13 27.12
C SER A 207 16.72 -18.86 26.39
N VAL A 208 16.70 -18.83 25.07
CA VAL A 208 17.89 -18.67 24.21
C VAL A 208 17.82 -17.34 23.49
N ASP A 209 18.92 -16.59 23.47
CA ASP A 209 19.01 -15.37 22.65
C ASP A 209 18.96 -15.74 21.17
N LEU A 210 17.83 -15.43 20.51
CA LEU A 210 17.59 -15.64 19.09
C LEU A 210 18.59 -14.89 18.20
N ILE A 211 18.94 -13.65 18.60
CA ILE A 211 19.80 -12.77 17.84
C ILE A 211 21.19 -12.74 18.49
N GLU A 212 22.19 -13.20 17.78
CA GLU A 212 23.58 -13.20 18.21
C GLU A 212 24.28 -11.88 17.82
N THR A 213 25.09 -11.33 18.72
CA THR A 213 26.00 -10.24 18.39
C THR A 213 27.32 -10.84 17.89
N VAL A 214 27.69 -10.48 16.68
CA VAL A 214 29.00 -10.84 16.09
C VAL A 214 29.89 -9.62 16.21
N TYR A 215 30.83 -9.65 17.16
CA TYR A 215 31.68 -8.51 17.48
C TYR A 215 32.43 -7.97 16.26
N GLY A 216 32.38 -6.66 16.07
CA GLY A 216 32.99 -5.97 14.94
C GLY A 216 32.21 -6.08 13.60
N LEU A 217 31.25 -7.00 13.47
CA LEU A 217 30.52 -7.25 12.23
C LEU A 217 29.03 -6.89 12.27
N GLY A 218 28.37 -7.05 13.43
CA GLY A 218 26.94 -6.74 13.57
C GLY A 218 26.13 -7.82 14.25
N TYR A 219 25.00 -8.21 13.66
CA TYR A 219 24.02 -9.13 14.23
C TYR A 219 23.61 -10.21 13.24
N ARG A 220 23.27 -11.40 13.75
CA ARG A 220 22.71 -12.49 12.96
C ARG A 220 21.70 -13.30 13.78
N LEU A 221 20.89 -14.12 13.09
CA LEU A 221 20.10 -15.17 13.73
C LEU A 221 21.04 -16.24 14.28
N LYS A 222 20.84 -16.64 15.52
CA LYS A 222 21.54 -17.79 16.11
C LYS A 222 21.08 -19.07 15.43
N GLY A 223 21.99 -19.93 15.03
CA GLY A 223 21.65 -21.20 14.41
C GLY A 223 20.74 -22.05 15.32
N SER A 224 19.64 -22.58 14.77
CA SER A 224 18.81 -23.54 15.46
C SER A 224 19.59 -24.82 15.76
N LEU A 225 19.41 -25.38 16.95
CA LEU A 225 20.02 -26.64 17.35
C LEU A 225 19.35 -27.88 16.70
N PHE A 226 18.33 -27.67 15.86
CA PHE A 226 17.63 -28.78 15.20
C PHE A 226 18.42 -29.30 14.00
N LYS A 227 18.77 -30.58 14.09
CA LYS A 227 19.21 -31.41 12.96
C LYS A 227 18.13 -31.44 11.90
N GLU A 228 18.57 -31.38 10.65
CA GLU A 228 17.76 -31.69 9.47
C GLU A 228 17.06 -33.05 9.69
N GLN A 229 15.76 -33.02 9.88
CA GLN A 229 14.90 -34.16 9.59
C GLN A 229 14.03 -33.75 8.41
N GLU A 230 14.35 -34.32 7.27
CA GLU A 230 13.44 -34.50 6.15
C GLU A 230 12.23 -35.27 6.66
N GLU A 231 11.07 -34.64 6.74
CA GLU A 231 9.80 -35.35 6.80
C GLU A 231 8.81 -34.74 5.81
N SER A 232 8.38 -35.66 5.01
CA SER A 232 7.47 -35.60 3.89
C SER A 232 6.09 -35.03 4.23
N MET A 233 5.60 -34.33 3.24
CA MET A 233 4.23 -33.93 2.92
C MET A 233 3.12 -34.81 3.52
N SER A 234 2.21 -34.17 4.24
CA SER A 234 0.78 -34.41 4.07
C SER A 234 0.00 -33.17 4.57
N SER A 235 -0.48 -32.40 3.63
CA SER A 235 -1.30 -31.21 3.87
C SER A 235 -2.77 -31.59 3.81
N GLN A 236 -3.51 -31.28 4.87
CA GLN A 236 -4.94 -31.00 4.77
C GLN A 236 -5.16 -29.51 5.01
N PRO A 237 -6.06 -28.85 4.27
CA PRO A 237 -6.32 -27.43 4.44
C PRO A 237 -7.37 -27.24 5.54
N ASP A 238 -6.93 -26.75 6.69
CA ASP A 238 -7.85 -26.24 7.71
C ASP A 238 -8.31 -24.83 7.32
N SER A 239 -9.60 -24.74 7.03
CA SER A 239 -10.33 -23.52 6.84
C SER A 239 -10.56 -22.81 8.17
N HIS A 240 -9.72 -21.85 8.52
CA HIS A 240 -10.03 -20.92 9.61
C HIS A 240 -10.79 -19.70 9.07
N PRO A 241 -11.84 -19.23 9.78
CA PRO A 241 -12.56 -18.02 9.42
C PRO A 241 -11.62 -16.81 9.54
N LEU A 242 -11.65 -15.95 8.52
CA LEU A 242 -10.91 -14.67 8.46
C LEU A 242 -11.36 -13.76 9.62
N ASN A 243 -10.64 -13.78 10.71
CA ASN A 243 -10.72 -12.69 11.68
C ASN A 243 -10.06 -11.48 11.05
N LEU A 244 -10.82 -10.38 10.90
CA LEU A 244 -10.31 -9.06 10.53
C LEU A 244 -9.13 -8.76 11.45
N SER A 245 -7.93 -8.66 10.88
CA SER A 245 -6.71 -8.51 11.66
C SER A 245 -6.76 -7.17 12.42
N GLN A 246 -6.09 -7.11 13.58
CA GLN A 246 -5.93 -5.85 14.34
C GLN A 246 -5.28 -4.75 13.48
N ALA A 247 -4.53 -5.14 12.44
CA ALA A 247 -3.96 -4.24 11.47
C ALA A 247 -5.04 -3.50 10.65
N ASP A 248 -6.09 -4.19 10.19
CA ASP A 248 -7.17 -3.55 9.41
C ASP A 248 -7.96 -2.52 10.25
N THR A 249 -8.14 -2.79 11.54
CA THR A 249 -8.78 -1.83 12.46
C THR A 249 -7.91 -0.58 12.66
N LYS A 250 -6.60 -0.73 12.81
CA LYS A 250 -5.66 0.40 12.92
C LYS A 250 -5.59 1.21 11.64
N VAL A 251 -5.54 0.54 10.47
CA VAL A 251 -5.57 1.20 9.16
C VAL A 251 -6.82 2.06 9.02
N ARG A 252 -8.01 1.53 9.33
CA ARG A 252 -9.26 2.29 9.25
C ARG A 252 -9.27 3.53 10.14
N ALA A 253 -8.79 3.40 11.39
CA ALA A 253 -8.72 4.53 12.32
C ALA A 253 -7.75 5.62 11.83
N ALA A 254 -6.61 5.23 11.30
CA ALA A 254 -5.59 6.12 10.81
C ALA A 254 -6.04 6.85 9.52
N VAL A 255 -6.59 6.10 8.57
CA VAL A 255 -7.16 6.67 7.34
C VAL A 255 -8.31 7.63 7.62
N ALA A 256 -9.13 7.38 8.66
CA ALA A 256 -10.17 8.31 9.07
C ALA A 256 -9.63 9.67 9.52
N GLN A 257 -8.47 9.73 10.17
CA GLN A 257 -7.84 11.00 10.56
C GLN A 257 -7.33 11.80 9.33
N ILE A 258 -6.78 11.11 8.35
CA ILE A 258 -6.34 11.75 7.09
C ILE A 258 -7.55 12.26 6.31
N TRP A 259 -8.67 11.49 6.30
CA TRP A 259 -9.92 11.91 5.68
C TRP A 259 -10.45 13.24 6.24
N ILE A 260 -10.40 13.46 7.56
CA ILE A 260 -10.82 14.72 8.17
C ILE A 260 -10.05 15.90 7.59
N LYS A 261 -8.73 15.80 7.51
CA LYS A 261 -7.87 16.85 6.93
C LYS A 261 -8.13 17.05 5.42
N PHE A 262 -8.30 15.95 4.69
CA PHE A 262 -8.59 16.01 3.26
C PHE A 262 -9.94 16.70 3.01
N LYS A 263 -10.98 16.40 3.80
CA LYS A 263 -12.29 17.03 3.70
C LYS A 263 -12.23 18.55 3.86
N GLU A 264 -11.32 19.07 4.68
CA GLU A 264 -11.09 20.51 4.85
C GLU A 264 -10.53 21.16 3.57
N SER A 265 -9.76 20.43 2.75
CA SER A 265 -9.18 20.93 1.49
C SER A 265 -10.10 20.78 0.27
N LEU A 266 -11.18 20.00 0.38
CA LEU A 266 -12.10 19.75 -0.75
C LEU A 266 -12.74 21.01 -1.35
N PRO A 267 -13.18 22.01 -0.56
CA PRO A 267 -13.77 23.22 -1.14
C PRO A 267 -12.84 23.95 -2.11
N GLU A 268 -11.56 24.06 -1.79
CA GLU A 268 -10.55 24.70 -2.66
C GLU A 268 -10.39 23.93 -3.98
N LYS A 269 -10.41 22.62 -3.94
CA LYS A 269 -10.30 21.73 -5.10
C LYS A 269 -11.54 21.85 -6.01
N LEU A 270 -12.73 21.94 -5.44
CA LEU A 270 -13.98 22.08 -6.18
C LEU A 270 -14.08 23.44 -6.91
N ILE A 271 -13.54 24.53 -6.33
CA ILE A 271 -13.49 25.85 -6.96
C ILE A 271 -12.80 25.79 -8.33
N ILE A 272 -11.75 24.99 -8.50
CA ILE A 272 -11.04 24.85 -9.78
C ILE A 272 -11.97 24.28 -10.85
N PHE A 273 -12.80 23.31 -10.52
CA PHE A 273 -13.77 22.75 -11.47
C PHE A 273 -14.90 23.72 -11.80
N GLU A 274 -15.41 24.47 -10.83
CA GLU A 274 -16.44 25.50 -11.04
C GLU A 274 -15.92 26.62 -11.96
N GLN A 275 -14.68 27.08 -11.74
CA GLN A 275 -14.04 28.05 -12.61
C GLN A 275 -13.84 27.52 -14.03
N THR A 276 -13.45 26.26 -14.16
CA THR A 276 -13.30 25.58 -15.45
C THR A 276 -14.65 25.46 -16.15
N GLY A 277 -15.72 25.07 -15.45
CA GLY A 277 -17.07 25.01 -16.01
C GLY A 277 -17.58 26.36 -16.50
N THR A 278 -17.34 27.44 -15.76
CA THR A 278 -17.71 28.81 -16.14
C THR A 278 -16.93 29.26 -17.38
N SER A 279 -15.64 29.00 -17.44
CA SER A 279 -14.79 29.33 -18.58
C SER A 279 -15.15 28.52 -19.84
N LEU A 280 -15.55 27.25 -19.65
CA LEU A 280 -16.10 26.40 -20.72
C LEU A 280 -17.40 26.97 -21.29
N ALA A 281 -18.34 27.36 -20.42
CA ALA A 281 -19.64 27.93 -20.83
C ALA A 281 -19.48 29.25 -21.61
N SER A 282 -18.44 30.05 -21.29
CA SER A 282 -18.14 31.29 -21.99
C SER A 282 -17.27 31.12 -23.25
N GLY A 283 -16.83 29.91 -23.56
CA GLY A 283 -15.92 29.61 -24.66
C GLY A 283 -14.51 30.17 -24.50
N SER A 284 -14.11 30.54 -23.27
CA SER A 284 -12.84 31.20 -22.95
C SER A 284 -11.91 30.33 -22.09
N LEU A 285 -12.01 29.02 -22.19
CA LEU A 285 -11.18 28.12 -21.39
C LEU A 285 -9.72 28.18 -21.78
N ASP A 286 -8.90 28.68 -20.87
CA ASP A 286 -7.45 28.73 -21.01
C ASP A 286 -6.84 27.31 -20.85
N SER A 287 -5.75 27.05 -21.57
CA SER A 287 -5.03 25.79 -21.55
C SER A 287 -4.43 25.47 -20.18
N GLU A 288 -3.99 26.47 -19.43
CA GLU A 288 -3.41 26.32 -18.10
C GLU A 288 -4.48 25.92 -17.07
N LEU A 289 -5.64 26.60 -17.09
CA LEU A 289 -6.77 26.27 -16.22
C LEU A 289 -7.27 24.84 -16.50
N ARG A 290 -7.36 24.45 -17.78
CA ARG A 290 -7.74 23.10 -18.19
C ARG A 290 -6.79 22.03 -17.65
N GLN A 291 -5.48 22.22 -17.83
CA GLN A 291 -4.47 21.30 -17.32
C GLN A 291 -4.47 21.22 -15.79
N ASN A 292 -4.73 22.33 -15.12
CA ASN A 292 -4.85 22.37 -13.67
C ASN A 292 -6.06 21.54 -13.19
N ALA A 293 -7.22 21.77 -13.78
CA ALA A 293 -8.43 21.02 -13.47
C ALA A 293 -8.27 19.52 -13.77
N GLN A 294 -7.61 19.19 -14.86
CA GLN A 294 -7.32 17.80 -15.21
C GLN A 294 -6.41 17.12 -14.19
N ARG A 295 -5.32 17.77 -13.77
CA ARG A 295 -4.43 17.25 -12.73
C ARG A 295 -5.15 17.05 -11.41
N GLU A 296 -6.02 18.00 -11.04
CA GLU A 296 -6.77 17.89 -9.80
C GLU A 296 -7.82 16.77 -9.85
N ALA A 297 -8.50 16.58 -11.00
CA ALA A 297 -9.39 15.45 -11.20
C ALA A 297 -8.63 14.11 -11.08
N HIS A 298 -7.45 14.03 -11.70
CA HIS A 298 -6.58 12.86 -11.60
C HIS A 298 -6.20 12.52 -10.15
N ARG A 299 -5.79 13.52 -9.35
CA ARG A 299 -5.48 13.36 -7.92
C ARG A 299 -6.68 12.89 -7.11
N LEU A 300 -7.86 13.44 -7.40
CA LEU A 300 -9.10 13.02 -6.72
C LEU A 300 -9.46 11.56 -6.99
N ILE A 301 -9.17 11.00 -8.18
CA ILE A 301 -9.35 9.57 -8.47
C ILE A 301 -8.57 8.71 -7.45
N GLY A 302 -7.32 9.03 -7.22
CA GLY A 302 -6.46 8.30 -6.27
C GLY A 302 -6.90 8.48 -4.83
N SER A 303 -7.04 9.73 -4.39
CA SER A 303 -7.35 10.06 -3.01
C SER A 303 -8.70 9.49 -2.57
N LEU A 304 -9.78 9.70 -3.36
CA LEU A 304 -11.12 9.22 -3.04
C LEU A 304 -11.19 7.68 -3.06
N GLY A 305 -10.51 7.04 -4.01
CA GLY A 305 -10.38 5.59 -4.05
C GLY A 305 -9.73 5.02 -2.79
N SER A 306 -8.65 5.65 -2.33
CA SER A 306 -7.93 5.25 -1.12
C SER A 306 -8.77 5.40 0.16
N PHE A 307 -9.70 6.36 0.21
CA PHE A 307 -10.67 6.52 1.30
C PHE A 307 -11.92 5.63 1.16
N GLY A 308 -12.04 4.85 0.09
CA GLY A 308 -13.19 3.98 -0.16
C GLY A 308 -14.39 4.69 -0.80
N PHE A 309 -14.26 5.93 -1.27
CA PHE A 309 -15.30 6.65 -2.02
C PHE A 309 -15.24 6.28 -3.51
N LEU A 310 -15.62 5.06 -3.84
CA LEU A 310 -15.53 4.56 -5.20
C LEU A 310 -16.39 5.37 -6.17
N GLU A 311 -17.64 5.69 -5.80
CA GLU A 311 -18.53 6.52 -6.64
C GLU A 311 -17.91 7.91 -6.90
N GLY A 312 -17.36 8.58 -5.88
CA GLY A 312 -16.70 9.88 -6.03
C GLY A 312 -15.45 9.80 -6.91
N SER A 313 -14.70 8.71 -6.80
CA SER A 313 -13.53 8.45 -7.64
C SER A 313 -13.90 8.20 -9.11
N GLU A 314 -15.01 7.48 -9.37
CA GLU A 314 -15.54 7.29 -10.74
C GLU A 314 -15.99 8.62 -11.35
N VAL A 315 -16.69 9.47 -10.58
CA VAL A 315 -17.08 10.81 -11.05
C VAL A 315 -15.85 11.68 -11.36
N ALA A 316 -14.83 11.63 -10.51
CA ALA A 316 -13.56 12.34 -10.79
C ALA A 316 -12.88 11.82 -12.08
N ARG A 317 -12.99 10.53 -12.37
CA ARG A 317 -12.51 9.95 -13.63
C ARG A 317 -13.28 10.47 -14.84
N GLU A 318 -14.60 10.59 -14.76
CA GLU A 318 -15.39 11.19 -15.83
C GLU A 318 -14.99 12.65 -16.08
N ILE A 319 -14.71 13.41 -15.02
CA ILE A 319 -14.20 14.80 -15.13
C ILE A 319 -12.82 14.81 -15.84
N ASP A 320 -11.90 13.94 -15.45
CA ASP A 320 -10.58 13.82 -16.09
C ASP A 320 -10.71 13.51 -17.60
N GLN A 321 -11.54 12.52 -17.95
CA GLN A 321 -11.81 12.15 -19.35
C GLN A 321 -12.45 13.27 -20.15
N LEU A 322 -13.41 14.01 -19.59
CA LEU A 322 -14.04 15.16 -20.22
C LEU A 322 -13.01 16.24 -20.55
N LEU A 323 -12.09 16.49 -19.63
CA LEU A 323 -11.04 17.50 -19.79
C LEU A 323 -9.89 17.03 -20.70
N GLN A 324 -9.70 15.74 -20.94
CA GLN A 324 -8.71 15.20 -21.87
C GLN A 324 -9.11 15.37 -23.35
N SER A 325 -10.41 15.41 -23.66
CA SER A 325 -10.88 15.48 -25.04
C SER A 325 -10.41 16.78 -25.72
N GLN A 326 -9.61 16.67 -26.80
CA GLN A 326 -9.07 17.82 -27.55
C GLN A 326 -10.07 18.40 -28.56
N THR A 327 -11.25 17.82 -28.69
CA THR A 327 -12.32 18.30 -29.59
C THR A 327 -12.88 19.61 -29.04
N THR A 328 -13.29 20.50 -29.95
CA THR A 328 -13.91 21.80 -29.65
C THR A 328 -14.97 21.67 -28.57
N VAL A 329 -14.61 22.10 -27.36
CA VAL A 329 -15.43 21.98 -26.18
C VAL A 329 -16.59 22.96 -26.29
N GLY A 330 -17.81 22.44 -26.31
CA GLY A 330 -19.03 23.21 -26.49
C GLY A 330 -19.81 23.40 -25.18
N GLN A 331 -20.93 24.11 -25.29
CA GLN A 331 -21.84 24.40 -24.16
C GLN A 331 -22.37 23.10 -23.50
N GLN A 332 -22.39 21.97 -24.22
CA GLN A 332 -22.79 20.66 -23.70
C GLN A 332 -21.78 20.11 -22.67
N ASP A 333 -20.48 20.32 -22.93
CA ASP A 333 -19.43 19.86 -22.00
C ASP A 333 -19.41 20.68 -20.71
N ALA A 334 -19.73 21.98 -20.78
CA ALA A 334 -19.89 22.80 -19.60
C ALA A 334 -21.06 22.34 -18.72
N THR A 335 -22.20 21.98 -19.33
CA THR A 335 -23.35 21.44 -18.60
C THR A 335 -22.99 20.09 -17.96
N ARG A 336 -22.32 19.22 -18.72
CA ARG A 336 -21.88 17.92 -18.20
C ARG A 336 -20.90 18.04 -17.03
N LEU A 337 -19.95 18.97 -17.12
CA LEU A 337 -19.01 19.23 -16.02
C LEU A 337 -19.74 19.71 -14.76
N GLN A 338 -20.76 20.58 -14.89
CA GLN A 338 -21.55 21.02 -13.76
C GLN A 338 -22.35 19.88 -13.12
N GLU A 339 -22.94 18.97 -13.90
CA GLU A 339 -23.60 17.76 -13.39
C GLU A 339 -22.61 16.88 -12.60
N LEU A 340 -21.43 16.64 -13.16
CA LEU A 340 -20.38 15.84 -12.51
C LEU A 340 -19.90 16.46 -11.20
N ILE A 341 -19.75 17.76 -11.12
CA ILE A 341 -19.38 18.47 -9.88
C ILE A 341 -20.46 18.25 -8.80
N GLN A 342 -21.74 18.33 -9.15
CA GLN A 342 -22.85 18.07 -8.21
C GLN A 342 -22.85 16.61 -7.74
N LEU A 343 -22.63 15.66 -8.64
CA LEU A 343 -22.53 14.24 -8.27
C LEU A 343 -21.33 13.97 -7.36
N LEU A 344 -20.20 14.62 -7.61
CA LEU A 344 -19.02 14.51 -6.77
C LEU A 344 -19.29 15.06 -5.35
N GLN A 345 -19.93 16.21 -5.24
CA GLN A 345 -20.33 16.79 -3.94
C GLN A 345 -21.25 15.84 -3.17
N GLN A 346 -22.26 15.26 -3.82
CA GLN A 346 -23.17 14.29 -3.20
C GLN A 346 -22.47 13.01 -2.74
N ALA A 347 -21.53 12.49 -3.55
CA ALA A 347 -20.76 11.30 -3.18
C ALA A 347 -19.89 11.54 -1.93
N LEU A 348 -19.40 12.78 -1.73
CA LEU A 348 -18.55 13.18 -0.61
C LEU A 348 -19.30 13.45 0.71
N GLU A 349 -20.63 13.50 0.70
CA GLU A 349 -21.46 13.60 1.92
C GLU A 349 -21.52 12.28 2.71
N LYS A 350 -21.20 11.14 2.06
CA LYS A 350 -21.18 9.83 2.70
C LYS A 350 -20.00 9.69 3.68
N GLU A 351 -20.07 8.70 4.57
CA GLU A 351 -18.93 8.34 5.44
C GLU A 351 -17.94 7.41 4.72
N PRO A 352 -16.60 7.55 4.99
CA PRO A 352 -15.60 6.66 4.41
C PRO A 352 -15.85 5.21 4.82
N PHE A 353 -15.67 4.29 3.88
CA PHE A 353 -15.86 2.83 4.06
C PHE A 353 -17.28 2.36 4.39
N ALA A 354 -18.33 3.19 4.21
CA ALA A 354 -19.72 2.84 4.53
C ALA A 354 -20.27 1.67 3.67
N GLU A 355 -19.79 1.48 2.46
CA GLU A 355 -20.29 0.44 1.54
C GLU A 355 -19.90 -1.00 1.92
N ASN A 356 -18.87 -1.21 2.72
CA ASN A 356 -18.45 -2.54 3.17
C ASN A 356 -19.30 -3.14 4.30
N SER A 357 -20.26 -2.40 4.86
CA SER A 357 -21.15 -2.88 5.90
C SER A 357 -22.33 -3.72 5.37
N ALA A 358 -22.62 -3.64 4.08
CA ALA A 358 -23.75 -4.34 3.46
C ALA A 358 -23.49 -5.82 3.13
N ASN A 359 -22.22 -6.27 3.16
CA ASN A 359 -21.82 -7.65 2.84
C ASN A 359 -21.21 -8.41 4.03
N ASP A 360 -21.64 -8.13 5.24
CA ASP A 360 -21.28 -8.94 6.42
C ASP A 360 -22.09 -10.25 6.40
N PRO A 361 -21.45 -11.43 6.21
CA PRO A 361 -22.15 -12.72 6.19
C PRO A 361 -22.75 -13.11 7.55
N ASN A 362 -22.59 -12.30 8.60
CA ASN A 362 -23.12 -12.52 9.93
C ASN A 362 -24.45 -11.79 10.22
N GLN A 363 -25.05 -11.07 9.30
CA GLN A 363 -26.41 -10.60 9.46
C GLN A 363 -27.36 -11.79 9.34
N LYS A 364 -27.87 -12.25 10.50
CA LYS A 364 -28.93 -13.24 10.60
C LYS A 364 -30.12 -12.83 9.75
N ILE A 365 -30.35 -13.56 8.66
CA ILE A 365 -31.59 -13.50 7.87
C ILE A 365 -32.74 -13.81 8.84
N PRO A 366 -33.75 -12.93 8.98
CA PRO A 366 -34.94 -13.24 9.77
C PRO A 366 -35.66 -14.46 9.16
N PRO A 367 -36.27 -15.34 9.96
CA PRO A 367 -36.90 -16.56 9.44
C PRO A 367 -38.05 -16.20 8.49
N ILE A 368 -38.05 -16.83 7.34
CA ILE A 368 -39.13 -16.75 6.33
C ILE A 368 -40.43 -17.26 6.97
N PRO A 369 -41.54 -16.48 6.94
CA PRO A 369 -42.83 -16.95 7.43
C PRO A 369 -43.34 -18.15 6.60
N PRO A 370 -43.99 -19.16 7.21
CA PRO A 370 -44.47 -20.30 6.49
C PRO A 370 -45.58 -19.94 5.45
N SER A 371 -45.44 -20.47 4.27
CA SER A 371 -46.40 -20.30 3.19
C SER A 371 -47.80 -20.81 3.60
N PRO A 372 -48.91 -20.10 3.28
CA PRO A 372 -50.26 -20.59 3.54
C PRO A 372 -50.56 -21.77 2.59
N HIS A 373 -50.90 -22.93 3.17
CA HIS A 373 -51.48 -24.05 2.45
C HIS A 373 -52.76 -23.63 1.76
N SER A 374 -52.88 -23.89 0.47
CA SER A 374 -54.14 -23.95 -0.27
C SER A 374 -54.64 -25.38 -0.33
N PRO A 375 -55.99 -25.56 -0.38
CA PRO A 375 -56.66 -26.83 -0.13
C PRO A 375 -56.51 -27.87 -1.22
#